data_0cc29b5df5539649581bb376880a3d63
#
_entry.id   0cc29b5df5539649581bb376880a3d63
#
_cell.length_a   1.000
_cell.length_b   1.000
_cell.length_c   1.000
_cell.angle_alpha   90.00
_cell.angle_beta   90.00
_cell.angle_gamma   90.00
#
_symmetry.space_group_name_H-M   'P 1'
#
loop_
_entity.id
_entity.type
_entity.pdbx_description
1 polymer ?
#
loop_
_entity_poly.entity_id
_entity_poly.type
_entity_poly.pdbx_seq_one_letter_code
_entity_poly.pdbx_strand_id
1 'polypeptide(L)'
;MQCGKPRVLRRWVDIHLNPKIGADWQLRGQQKRVFTPGQNENYYLAGALHSGTGKVSNIGGNSKSLSLFIRILKHLKATCRRAKKITLIVDNYIIHKSRETLRWLKANPKFRVIYQPVYSPWVNHVEGLWQALHETITRNYQRRSMWQLLKKVRHFMDTLSPFPGGKHGLAKV
;
A
#
# COMPACT_ATOMS: atom_id res chain seq x y z
N MET A 1 16.27 -19.10 0.67
CA MET A 1 15.18 -18.35 0.01
C MET A 1 15.75 -17.67 -1.24
N GLN A 2 15.41 -18.17 -2.41
CA GLN A 2 15.80 -17.54 -3.68
C GLN A 2 15.00 -16.26 -3.83
N CYS A 3 15.62 -15.12 -3.65
CA CYS A 3 15.07 -13.83 -4.04
C CYS A 3 15.26 -13.73 -5.56
N GLY A 4 14.39 -14.41 -6.32
CA GLY A 4 14.27 -14.19 -7.76
C GLY A 4 14.02 -12.72 -8.01
N LYS A 5 14.12 -12.24 -9.26
CA LYS A 5 13.95 -10.82 -9.63
C LYS A 5 12.67 -10.26 -8.97
N PRO A 6 12.70 -9.55 -7.82
CA PRO A 6 11.50 -9.11 -7.15
C PRO A 6 10.82 -8.04 -7.99
N ARG A 7 9.61 -8.35 -8.44
CA ARG A 7 8.69 -7.36 -9.00
C ARG A 7 7.87 -6.84 -7.83
N VAL A 8 7.94 -5.58 -7.56
CA VAL A 8 7.26 -4.94 -6.43
C VAL A 8 6.25 -3.96 -7.00
N LEU A 9 4.99 -4.25 -6.78
CA LEU A 9 3.87 -3.36 -7.06
C LEU A 9 3.73 -2.37 -5.91
N ARG A 10 3.53 -1.09 -6.23
CA ARG A 10 3.45 -0.06 -5.21
C ARG A 10 2.30 0.90 -5.44
N ARG A 11 1.61 1.25 -4.34
CA ARG A 11 0.60 2.31 -4.28
C ARG A 11 0.55 2.95 -2.89
N TRP A 12 -0.02 4.14 -2.83
CA TRP A 12 -0.40 4.82 -1.60
C TRP A 12 -1.80 4.43 -1.17
N VAL A 13 -2.03 4.42 0.14
CA VAL A 13 -3.36 4.41 0.71
C VAL A 13 -3.48 5.52 1.74
N ASP A 14 -4.60 6.18 1.72
CA ASP A 14 -4.93 7.26 2.63
C ASP A 14 -5.79 6.67 3.75
N ILE A 15 -5.32 6.81 4.98
CA ILE A 15 -6.03 6.39 6.18
C ILE A 15 -6.62 7.63 6.82
N HIS A 16 -7.93 7.69 6.88
CA HIS A 16 -8.68 8.77 7.51
C HIS A 16 -9.22 8.30 8.86
N LEU A 17 -9.16 9.17 9.87
CA LEU A 17 -9.74 8.89 11.18
C LEU A 17 -11.26 8.77 11.08
N ASN A 18 -11.89 9.60 10.24
CA ASN A 18 -13.30 9.44 9.92
C ASN A 18 -13.53 8.17 9.10
N PRO A 19 -14.52 7.35 9.51
CA PRO A 19 -14.77 6.08 8.83
C PRO A 19 -15.25 6.30 7.40
N LYS A 20 -14.86 5.41 6.50
CA LYS A 20 -15.49 5.32 5.18
C LYS A 20 -16.88 4.71 5.36
N ILE A 21 -17.92 5.47 5.02
CA ILE A 21 -19.29 4.96 5.03
C ILE A 21 -19.51 4.11 3.77
N GLY A 22 -20.03 2.93 3.96
CA GLY A 22 -20.36 2.01 2.87
C GLY A 22 -21.58 1.18 3.21
N ALA A 23 -22.15 0.52 2.20
CA ALA A 23 -23.26 -0.41 2.40
C ALA A 23 -22.89 -1.49 3.43
N ASP A 24 -23.85 -1.83 4.31
CA ASP A 24 -23.71 -2.84 5.35
C ASP A 24 -25.02 -3.60 5.49
N TRP A 25 -24.94 -4.87 5.83
CA TRP A 25 -26.13 -5.68 6.09
C TRP A 25 -26.73 -5.33 7.43
N GLN A 26 -28.00 -4.95 7.44
CA GLN A 26 -28.76 -4.60 8.63
C GLN A 26 -30.09 -5.33 8.63
N LEU A 27 -30.67 -5.53 9.81
CA LEU A 27 -32.04 -5.97 9.92
C LEU A 27 -32.97 -4.91 9.30
N ARG A 28 -34.02 -5.36 8.62
CA ARG A 28 -34.98 -4.48 7.97
C ARG A 28 -35.57 -3.51 9.00
N GLY A 29 -35.54 -2.22 8.69
CA GLY A 29 -35.99 -1.15 9.60
C GLY A 29 -34.92 -0.63 10.58
N GLN A 30 -33.73 -1.23 10.63
CA GLN A 30 -32.64 -0.75 11.47
C GLN A 30 -31.59 -0.01 10.61
N GLN A 31 -31.13 1.14 11.08
CA GLN A 31 -30.07 1.91 10.46
C GLN A 31 -28.89 2.03 11.42
N LYS A 32 -27.72 1.54 10.98
CA LYS A 32 -26.48 1.69 11.72
C LYS A 32 -26.02 3.13 11.70
N ARG A 33 -25.87 3.72 12.87
CA ARG A 33 -25.28 5.03 13.03
C ARG A 33 -23.78 4.88 13.30
N VAL A 34 -22.96 5.59 12.55
CA VAL A 34 -21.51 5.61 12.72
C VAL A 34 -21.12 7.00 13.17
N PHE A 35 -20.59 7.10 14.39
CA PHE A 35 -20.09 8.37 14.92
C PHE A 35 -18.81 8.76 14.18
N THR A 36 -18.70 10.03 13.78
CA THR A 36 -17.48 10.61 13.24
C THR A 36 -16.87 11.54 14.29
N PRO A 37 -15.54 11.49 14.53
CA PRO A 37 -14.88 12.33 15.55
C PRO A 37 -14.94 13.83 15.26
N GLY A 38 -15.40 14.27 14.09
CA GLY A 38 -15.51 15.68 13.71
C GLY A 38 -14.20 16.28 13.17
N GLN A 39 -13.06 15.91 13.72
CA GLN A 39 -11.74 16.29 13.19
C GLN A 39 -11.21 15.15 12.32
N ASN A 40 -10.94 15.44 11.06
CA ASN A 40 -10.42 14.43 10.13
C ASN A 40 -8.89 14.45 10.15
N GLU A 41 -8.30 13.55 10.88
CA GLU A 41 -6.87 13.28 10.81
C GLU A 41 -6.58 12.33 9.64
N ASN A 42 -5.50 12.61 8.92
CA ASN A 42 -5.07 11.82 7.78
C ASN A 42 -3.70 11.21 8.03
N TYR A 43 -3.53 9.96 7.63
CA TYR A 43 -2.26 9.26 7.64
C TYR A 43 -2.07 8.51 6.34
N TYR A 44 -0.85 8.50 5.82
CA TYR A 44 -0.54 7.94 4.51
C TYR A 44 0.33 6.70 4.66
N LEU A 45 -0.06 5.61 4.01
CA LEU A 45 0.77 4.41 3.92
C LEU A 45 1.31 4.28 2.50
N ALA A 46 2.62 4.13 2.40
CA ALA A 46 3.28 3.63 1.21
C ALA A 46 3.43 2.12 1.35
N GLY A 47 2.78 1.36 0.50
CA GLY A 47 2.86 -0.09 0.52
C GLY A 47 3.51 -0.65 -0.73
N ALA A 48 4.13 -1.79 -0.58
CA ALA A 48 4.76 -2.53 -1.64
C ALA A 48 4.46 -4.02 -1.50
N LEU A 49 3.95 -4.63 -2.56
CA LEU A 49 3.61 -6.04 -2.64
C LEU A 49 4.61 -6.77 -3.52
N HIS A 50 5.26 -7.79 -2.99
CA HIS A 50 6.15 -8.64 -3.76
C HIS A 50 5.33 -9.66 -4.58
N SER A 51 5.30 -9.50 -5.90
CA SER A 51 4.45 -10.28 -6.81
C SER A 51 4.65 -11.80 -6.75
N GLY A 52 5.85 -12.27 -6.43
CA GLY A 52 6.14 -13.70 -6.40
C GLY A 52 5.86 -14.38 -5.06
N THR A 53 5.93 -13.63 -3.95
CA THR A 53 5.78 -14.20 -2.59
C THR A 53 4.56 -13.70 -1.85
N GLY A 54 3.89 -12.66 -2.36
CA GLY A 54 2.80 -11.99 -1.64
C GLY A 54 3.27 -11.18 -0.42
N LYS A 55 4.59 -11.10 -0.15
CA LYS A 55 5.10 -10.36 1.00
C LYS A 55 4.78 -8.88 0.88
N VAL A 56 4.19 -8.34 1.93
CA VAL A 56 3.84 -6.93 2.03
C VAL A 56 4.94 -6.19 2.80
N SER A 57 5.32 -5.02 2.28
CA SER A 57 6.18 -4.06 2.98
C SER A 57 5.46 -2.72 3.00
N ASN A 58 5.41 -2.06 4.16
CA ASN A 58 4.73 -0.78 4.28
C ASN A 58 5.51 0.19 5.16
N ILE A 59 5.34 1.48 4.89
CA ILE A 59 5.86 2.58 5.69
C ILE A 59 4.80 3.67 5.73
N GLY A 60 4.61 4.27 6.89
CA GLY A 60 3.65 5.34 7.06
C GLY A 60 4.27 6.71 7.29
N GLY A 61 3.47 7.74 7.08
CA GLY A 61 3.82 9.14 7.30
C GLY A 61 2.61 10.06 7.30
N ASN A 62 2.80 11.28 7.82
CA ASN A 62 1.73 12.27 7.94
C ASN A 62 1.45 13.03 6.63
N SER A 63 2.25 12.81 5.60
CA SER A 63 2.07 13.43 4.30
C SER A 63 2.44 12.49 3.16
N LYS A 64 1.74 12.64 2.04
CA LYS A 64 2.02 11.97 0.77
C LYS A 64 3.17 12.68 0.07
N SER A 65 4.37 12.47 0.56
CA SER A 65 5.56 13.23 0.21
C SER A 65 6.62 12.40 -0.49
N LEU A 66 7.50 13.09 -1.19
CA LEU A 66 8.68 12.50 -1.78
C LEU A 66 9.57 11.80 -0.73
N SER A 67 9.68 12.38 0.47
CA SER A 67 10.46 11.77 1.55
C SER A 67 9.91 10.40 1.94
N LEU A 68 8.59 10.25 2.02
CA LEU A 68 7.95 8.96 2.28
C LEU A 68 8.22 7.96 1.15
N PHE A 69 8.26 8.44 -0.11
CA PHE A 69 8.66 7.60 -1.24
C PHE A 69 10.10 7.11 -1.15
N ILE A 70 11.03 7.99 -0.90
CA ILE A 70 12.45 7.61 -0.73
C ILE A 70 12.64 6.66 0.46
N ARG A 71 11.88 6.86 1.55
CA ARG A 71 11.91 5.96 2.71
C ARG A 71 11.47 4.53 2.36
N ILE A 72 10.39 4.35 1.59
CA ILE A 72 9.97 3.00 1.17
C ILE A 72 11.01 2.36 0.24
N LEU A 73 11.66 3.12 -0.65
CA LEU A 73 12.75 2.63 -1.48
C LEU A 73 13.95 2.17 -0.64
N LYS A 74 14.35 2.95 0.36
CA LYS A 74 15.40 2.57 1.31
C LYS A 74 15.03 1.30 2.09
N HIS A 75 13.80 1.20 2.55
CA HIS A 75 13.29 0.01 3.23
C HIS A 75 13.34 -1.23 2.33
N LEU A 76 12.90 -1.13 1.08
CA LEU A 76 12.97 -2.22 0.10
C LEU A 76 14.42 -2.61 -0.19
N LYS A 77 15.34 -1.64 -0.28
CA LYS A 77 16.77 -1.89 -0.44
C LYS A 77 17.31 -2.73 0.72
N ALA A 78 16.94 -2.39 1.95
CA ALA A 78 17.36 -3.11 3.15
C ALA A 78 16.75 -4.51 3.25
N THR A 79 15.46 -4.64 2.93
CA THR A 79 14.74 -5.92 2.98
C THR A 79 15.20 -6.89 1.89
N CYS A 80 15.49 -6.38 0.69
CA CYS A 80 15.92 -7.17 -0.48
C CYS A 80 17.43 -7.09 -0.71
N ARG A 81 18.23 -7.21 0.36
CA ARG A 81 19.72 -7.10 0.27
C ARG A 81 20.34 -8.02 -0.78
N ARG A 82 19.92 -9.29 -0.82
CA ARG A 82 20.47 -10.33 -1.69
C ARG A 82 19.98 -10.24 -3.15
N ALA A 83 18.98 -9.43 -3.44
CA ALA A 83 18.48 -9.29 -4.80
C ALA A 83 19.47 -8.50 -5.66
N LYS A 84 19.84 -9.02 -6.81
CA LYS A 84 20.69 -8.32 -7.79
C LYS A 84 19.96 -7.16 -8.45
N LYS A 85 18.67 -7.29 -8.73
CA LYS A 85 17.78 -6.26 -9.28
C LYS A 85 16.45 -6.26 -8.59
N ILE A 86 15.89 -5.08 -8.38
CA ILE A 86 14.53 -4.86 -7.84
C ILE A 86 13.75 -4.09 -8.90
N THR A 87 12.74 -4.72 -9.48
CA THR A 87 11.85 -4.06 -10.44
C THR A 87 10.66 -3.49 -9.67
N LEU A 88 10.50 -2.19 -9.72
CA LEU A 88 9.35 -1.47 -9.15
C LEU A 88 8.33 -1.19 -10.24
N ILE A 89 7.09 -1.60 -10.03
CA ILE A 89 5.97 -1.21 -10.87
C ILE A 89 5.20 -0.14 -10.09
N VAL A 90 5.15 1.07 -10.62
CA VAL A 90 4.56 2.24 -9.98
C VAL A 90 3.55 2.92 -10.90
N ASP A 91 2.59 3.62 -10.32
CA ASP A 91 1.69 4.48 -11.06
C ASP A 91 2.42 5.72 -11.64
N ASN A 92 1.73 6.45 -12.50
CA ASN A 92 2.28 7.65 -13.15
C ASN A 92 2.25 8.91 -12.26
N TYR A 93 2.25 8.75 -10.94
CA TYR A 93 2.22 9.89 -10.04
C TYR A 93 3.50 10.74 -10.13
N ILE A 94 3.35 12.06 -10.11
CA ILE A 94 4.44 13.02 -10.37
C ILE A 94 5.67 12.83 -9.48
N ILE A 95 5.49 12.43 -8.23
CA ILE A 95 6.59 12.17 -7.28
C ILE A 95 7.57 11.11 -7.80
N HIS A 96 7.07 10.11 -8.55
CA HIS A 96 7.89 9.04 -9.09
C HIS A 96 8.83 9.49 -10.20
N LYS A 97 8.52 10.62 -10.83
CA LYS A 97 9.30 11.24 -11.91
C LYS A 97 10.05 12.50 -11.46
N SER A 98 10.04 12.82 -10.17
CA SER A 98 10.72 14.00 -9.64
C SER A 98 12.24 13.90 -9.82
N ARG A 99 12.91 15.05 -9.92
CA ARG A 99 14.37 15.12 -10.06
C ARG A 99 15.10 14.38 -8.93
N GLU A 100 14.59 14.46 -7.71
CA GLU A 100 15.17 13.79 -6.55
C GLU A 100 14.99 12.27 -6.62
N THR A 101 13.82 11.80 -7.05
CA THR A 101 13.60 10.36 -7.29
C THR A 101 14.57 9.83 -8.34
N LEU A 102 14.71 10.54 -9.47
CA LEU A 102 15.61 10.13 -10.55
C LEU A 102 17.08 10.15 -10.08
N ARG A 103 17.47 11.16 -9.30
CA ARG A 103 18.82 11.22 -8.70
C ARG A 103 19.06 10.04 -7.77
N TRP A 104 18.09 9.73 -6.91
CA TRP A 104 18.20 8.58 -6.00
C TRP A 104 18.30 7.25 -6.77
N LEU A 105 17.49 7.05 -7.80
CA LEU A 105 17.52 5.85 -8.64
C LEU A 105 18.84 5.71 -9.39
N LYS A 106 19.40 6.81 -9.92
CA LYS A 106 20.73 6.82 -10.55
C LYS A 106 21.83 6.36 -9.58
N ALA A 107 21.76 6.79 -8.32
CA ALA A 107 22.68 6.35 -7.27
C ALA A 107 22.41 4.92 -6.78
N ASN A 108 21.30 4.30 -7.17
CA ASN A 108 20.93 2.95 -6.78
C ASN A 108 20.55 2.08 -8.01
N PRO A 109 21.50 1.69 -8.87
CA PRO A 109 21.24 1.02 -10.15
C PRO A 109 20.60 -0.37 -10.00
N LYS A 110 20.54 -0.88 -8.78
CA LYS A 110 19.80 -2.08 -8.43
C LYS A 110 18.28 -1.95 -8.70
N PHE A 111 17.75 -0.73 -8.68
CA PHE A 111 16.34 -0.45 -8.90
C PHE A 111 16.04 -0.17 -10.37
N ARG A 112 15.05 -0.87 -10.91
CA ARG A 112 14.43 -0.60 -12.20
C ARG A 112 12.98 -0.19 -11.99
N VAL A 113 12.60 0.98 -12.46
CA VAL A 113 11.22 1.46 -12.40
C VAL A 113 10.51 1.18 -13.71
N ILE A 114 9.31 0.64 -13.62
CA ILE A 114 8.37 0.46 -14.73
C ILE A 114 7.11 1.24 -14.34
N TYR A 115 6.71 2.17 -15.19
CA TYR A 115 5.46 2.92 -15.01
C TYR A 115 4.30 2.13 -15.56
N GLN A 116 3.19 2.10 -14.83
CA GLN A 116 1.96 1.48 -15.30
C GLN A 116 1.37 2.29 -16.46
N PRO A 117 0.69 1.64 -17.42
CA PRO A 117 -0.11 2.35 -18.40
C PRO A 117 -1.18 3.22 -17.72
N VAL A 118 -1.53 4.32 -18.34
CA VAL A 118 -2.64 5.17 -17.90
C VAL A 118 -3.94 4.37 -17.99
N TYR A 119 -4.83 4.51 -17.02
CA TYR A 119 -6.13 3.81 -16.94
C TYR A 119 -6.06 2.27 -16.88
N SER A 120 -5.05 1.70 -16.24
CA SER A 120 -4.93 0.24 -16.08
C SER A 120 -4.96 -0.21 -14.61
N PRO A 121 -6.02 0.06 -13.85
CA PRO A 121 -6.08 -0.30 -12.41
C PRO A 121 -6.03 -1.81 -12.18
N TRP A 122 -6.53 -2.63 -13.10
CA TRP A 122 -6.51 -4.09 -13.00
C TRP A 122 -5.10 -4.71 -12.99
N VAL A 123 -4.09 -3.99 -13.45
CA VAL A 123 -2.69 -4.43 -13.40
C VAL A 123 -2.10 -4.31 -11.99
N ASN A 124 -2.77 -3.58 -11.11
CA ASN A 124 -2.24 -3.24 -9.80
C ASN A 124 -2.85 -4.09 -8.67
N HIS A 125 -2.31 -5.28 -8.47
CA HIS A 125 -2.77 -6.20 -7.42
C HIS A 125 -2.67 -5.63 -5.98
N VAL A 126 -1.92 -4.55 -5.77
CA VAL A 126 -1.87 -3.83 -4.48
C VAL A 126 -3.23 -3.17 -4.17
N GLU A 127 -4.06 -2.91 -5.17
CA GLU A 127 -5.41 -2.37 -4.93
C GLU A 127 -6.28 -3.32 -4.13
N GLY A 128 -6.20 -4.62 -4.40
CA GLY A 128 -6.92 -5.63 -3.62
C GLY A 128 -6.50 -5.64 -2.15
N LEU A 129 -5.21 -5.41 -1.86
CA LEU A 129 -4.72 -5.25 -0.48
C LEU A 129 -5.34 -4.02 0.20
N TRP A 130 -5.38 -2.88 -0.51
CA TRP A 130 -5.97 -1.65 0.03
C TRP A 130 -7.48 -1.74 0.17
N GLN A 131 -8.15 -2.40 -0.75
CA GLN A 131 -9.58 -2.66 -0.64
C GLN A 131 -9.87 -3.52 0.59
N ALA A 132 -9.16 -4.63 0.79
CA ALA A 132 -9.30 -5.48 1.96
C ALA A 132 -9.03 -4.71 3.28
N LEU A 133 -8.02 -3.83 3.30
CA LEU A 133 -7.76 -2.95 4.44
C LEU A 133 -8.96 -2.04 4.74
N HIS A 134 -9.51 -1.40 3.71
CA HIS A 134 -10.64 -0.50 3.89
C HIS A 134 -11.89 -1.24 4.34
N GLU A 135 -12.20 -2.37 3.75
CA GLU A 135 -13.37 -3.18 4.11
C GLU A 135 -13.28 -3.72 5.54
N THR A 136 -12.08 -4.12 5.98
CA THR A 136 -11.89 -4.76 7.28
C THR A 136 -11.67 -3.75 8.41
N ILE A 137 -10.96 -2.64 8.16
CA ILE A 137 -10.45 -1.76 9.22
C ILE A 137 -11.12 -0.40 9.24
N THR A 138 -11.39 0.22 8.06
CA THR A 138 -11.83 1.62 8.01
C THR A 138 -13.30 1.81 7.60
N ARG A 139 -13.93 0.77 7.05
CA ARG A 139 -15.33 0.83 6.63
C ARG A 139 -16.26 0.65 7.82
N ASN A 140 -17.19 1.57 8.01
CA ASN A 140 -18.22 1.53 9.06
C ASN A 140 -17.71 1.31 10.49
N TYR A 141 -16.41 1.52 10.74
CA TYR A 141 -15.80 1.38 12.07
C TYR A 141 -15.45 2.73 12.66
N GLN A 142 -15.88 2.94 13.89
CA GLN A 142 -15.49 4.11 14.68
C GLN A 142 -14.18 3.83 15.42
N ARG A 143 -13.27 4.82 15.38
CA ARG A 143 -12.08 4.86 16.23
C ARG A 143 -11.99 6.22 16.93
N ARG A 144 -11.58 6.21 18.19
CA ARG A 144 -11.46 7.43 18.99
C ARG A 144 -10.20 8.23 18.68
N SER A 145 -9.17 7.60 18.15
CA SER A 145 -7.90 8.26 17.84
C SER A 145 -7.19 7.60 16.65
N MET A 146 -6.38 8.39 15.95
CA MET A 146 -5.52 7.89 14.88
C MET A 146 -4.56 6.80 15.37
N TRP A 147 -4.05 6.91 16.60
CA TRP A 147 -3.18 5.89 17.17
C TRP A 147 -3.84 4.50 17.25
N GLN A 148 -5.10 4.44 17.73
CA GLN A 148 -5.86 3.18 17.80
C GLN A 148 -6.10 2.61 16.40
N LEU A 149 -6.43 3.48 15.44
CA LEU A 149 -6.63 3.08 14.05
C LEU A 149 -5.34 2.50 13.46
N LEU A 150 -4.22 3.18 13.62
CA LEU A 150 -2.93 2.72 13.10
C LEU A 150 -2.44 1.43 13.75
N LYS A 151 -2.74 1.19 15.02
CA LYS A 151 -2.46 -0.08 15.68
C LYS A 151 -3.18 -1.25 14.99
N LYS A 152 -4.46 -1.06 14.65
CA LYS A 152 -5.25 -2.05 13.90
C LYS A 152 -4.75 -2.23 12.47
N VAL A 153 -4.41 -1.13 11.80
CA VAL A 153 -3.83 -1.18 10.46
C VAL A 153 -2.52 -1.97 10.44
N ARG A 154 -1.62 -1.74 11.39
CA ARG A 154 -0.36 -2.49 11.50
C ARG A 154 -0.63 -3.98 11.71
N HIS A 155 -1.46 -4.32 12.69
CA HIS A 155 -1.83 -5.72 12.95
C HIS A 155 -2.41 -6.41 11.70
N PHE A 156 -3.31 -5.73 10.99
CA PHE A 156 -3.87 -6.21 9.74
C PHE A 156 -2.79 -6.46 8.67
N MET A 157 -1.88 -5.50 8.47
CA MET A 157 -0.80 -5.63 7.49
C MET A 157 0.17 -6.78 7.82
N ASP A 158 0.45 -6.99 9.11
CA ASP A 158 1.31 -8.09 9.57
C ASP A 158 0.62 -9.45 9.38
N THR A 159 -0.68 -9.54 9.69
CA THR A 159 -1.48 -10.76 9.55
C THR A 159 -1.69 -11.17 8.09
N LEU A 160 -1.86 -10.20 7.19
CA LEU A 160 -2.06 -10.45 5.75
C LEU A 160 -0.78 -10.65 4.95
N SER A 161 0.37 -10.69 5.58
CA SER A 161 1.63 -10.97 4.88
C SER A 161 2.02 -12.45 5.09
N PRO A 162 2.02 -13.28 4.04
CA PRO A 162 1.88 -12.99 2.61
C PRO A 162 0.42 -12.81 2.15
N PHE A 163 0.17 -11.79 1.33
CA PHE A 163 -1.15 -11.52 0.78
C PHE A 163 -1.55 -12.58 -0.27
N PRO A 164 -2.72 -13.21 -0.15
CA PRO A 164 -3.08 -14.37 -0.99
C PRO A 164 -3.24 -14.07 -2.47
N GLY A 165 -3.53 -12.83 -2.85
CA GLY A 165 -3.66 -12.40 -4.25
C GLY A 165 -2.34 -12.30 -5.02
N GLY A 166 -1.19 -12.39 -4.35
CA GLY A 166 0.13 -12.25 -4.99
C GLY A 166 0.49 -13.35 -5.99
N LYS A 167 -0.20 -14.48 -5.95
CA LYS A 167 0.06 -15.61 -6.87
C LYS A 167 -0.79 -15.58 -8.15
N HIS A 168 -1.80 -14.73 -8.24
CA HIS A 168 -2.74 -14.73 -9.36
C HIS A 168 -2.31 -13.87 -10.57
N GLY A 169 -1.17 -13.19 -10.50
CA GLY A 169 -0.62 -12.39 -11.60
C GLY A 169 0.37 -13.12 -12.51
N LEU A 170 0.62 -14.40 -12.27
CA LEU A 170 1.42 -15.23 -13.16
C LEU A 170 0.50 -16.21 -13.87
N ALA A 171 -0.17 -15.76 -14.95
CA ALA A 171 -0.58 -16.70 -15.98
C ALA A 171 0.66 -17.50 -16.36
N LYS A 172 0.60 -18.82 -16.19
CA LYS A 172 1.60 -19.71 -16.76
C LYS A 172 1.55 -19.50 -18.28
N VAL A 173 2.59 -18.89 -18.83
CA VAL A 173 2.91 -18.96 -20.26
C VAL A 173 3.69 -20.24 -20.43
#